data_dd7a870c96555e8e04350de952473aa7
#
_entry.id   dd7a870c96555e8e04350de952473aa7
#
_cell.length_a   1.000
_cell.length_b   1.000
_cell.length_c   1.000
_cell.angle_alpha   90.00
_cell.angle_beta   90.00
_cell.angle_gamma   90.00
#
_symmetry.space_group_name_H-M   'P 1'
#
loop_
_entity.id
_entity.type
_entity.pdbx_description
1 polymer ?
#
loop_
_entity_poly.entity_id
_entity_poly.type
_entity_poly.pdbx_seq_one_letter_code
_entity_poly.pdbx_strand_id
1 'polypeptide(L)'
;MVGDISEIYVTSYKKMLSDKNFRPSELAAMASGYAKLLEQSGESLKELKSIVKSNVFSMNDHERMQAIDRIYTTLRENRSLVSYYTRKNISVSYVRAREKNNLASVKALYGN
;
A
#
# COMPACT_ATOMS: atom_id res chain seq x y z
N MET A 1 0.86 -11.38 0.61
CA MET A 1 1.33 -9.99 0.77
C MET A 1 0.69 -9.00 -0.20
N VAL A 2 0.62 -9.33 -1.46
CA VAL A 2 -0.02 -8.42 -2.44
C VAL A 2 -1.50 -8.22 -2.10
N GLY A 3 -2.19 -9.27 -1.66
CA GLY A 3 -3.57 -9.18 -1.20
C GLY A 3 -3.75 -8.23 -0.02
N ASP A 4 -2.82 -8.25 0.93
CA ASP A 4 -2.84 -7.34 2.08
C ASP A 4 -2.67 -5.89 1.65
N ILE A 5 -1.78 -5.64 0.67
CA ILE A 5 -1.53 -4.30 0.14
C ILE A 5 -2.80 -3.76 -0.52
N SER A 6 -3.45 -4.58 -1.35
CA SER A 6 -4.70 -4.21 -2.02
C SER A 6 -5.81 -3.94 -1.02
N GLU A 7 -5.90 -4.76 0.02
CA GLU A 7 -6.92 -4.61 1.07
C GLU A 7 -6.72 -3.31 1.84
N ILE A 8 -5.50 -2.98 2.21
CA ILE A 8 -5.18 -1.73 2.89
C ILE A 8 -5.62 -0.55 2.02
N TYR A 9 -5.28 -0.59 0.74
CA TYR A 9 -5.66 0.46 -0.20
C TYR A 9 -7.19 0.62 -0.27
N VAL A 10 -7.90 -0.44 -0.57
CA VAL A 10 -9.36 -0.38 -0.75
C VAL A 10 -10.04 0.11 0.52
N THR A 11 -9.70 -0.47 1.67
CA THR A 11 -10.33 -0.15 2.95
C THR A 11 -10.03 1.28 3.37
N SER A 12 -8.77 1.68 3.32
CA SER A 12 -8.33 2.98 3.80
C SER A 12 -8.73 4.12 2.87
N TYR A 13 -8.55 3.94 1.57
CA TYR A 13 -8.86 4.98 0.59
C TYR A 13 -10.36 5.26 0.52
N LYS A 14 -11.18 4.22 0.66
CA LYS A 14 -12.64 4.38 0.72
C LYS A 14 -13.04 5.29 1.88
N LYS A 15 -12.41 5.13 3.03
CA LYS A 15 -12.64 6.01 4.19
C LYS A 15 -12.16 7.43 3.91
N MET A 16 -11.01 7.58 3.27
CA MET A 16 -10.45 8.89 2.93
C MET A 16 -11.34 9.67 1.96
N LEU A 17 -11.99 8.97 1.03
CA LEU A 17 -12.94 9.61 0.11
C LEU A 17 -14.11 10.27 0.83
N SER A 18 -14.49 9.75 2.00
CA SER A 18 -15.56 10.29 2.83
C SER A 18 -15.06 11.35 3.82
N ASP A 19 -13.75 11.57 3.87
CA ASP A 19 -13.14 12.49 4.83
C ASP A 19 -13.12 13.91 4.26
N LYS A 20 -13.86 14.80 4.92
CA LYS A 20 -14.00 16.20 4.50
C LYS A 20 -12.72 17.02 4.68
N ASN A 21 -11.73 16.49 5.37
CA ASN A 21 -10.48 17.20 5.61
C ASN A 21 -9.51 17.10 4.42
N PHE A 22 -9.85 16.30 3.41
CA PHE A 22 -9.05 16.17 2.21
C PHE A 22 -9.70 16.85 1.02
N ARG A 23 -8.91 17.56 0.25
CA ARG A 23 -9.34 18.17 -1.02
C ARG A 23 -9.35 17.13 -2.12
N PRO A 24 -10.18 17.31 -3.17
CA PRO A 24 -10.17 16.39 -4.33
C PRO A 24 -8.78 16.19 -4.95
N SER A 25 -7.98 17.24 -5.04
CA SER A 25 -6.61 17.14 -5.56
C SER A 25 -5.71 16.28 -4.69
N GLU A 26 -5.90 16.33 -3.37
CA GLU A 26 -5.16 15.52 -2.42
C GLU A 26 -5.56 14.04 -2.53
N LEU A 27 -6.86 13.78 -2.67
CA LEU A 27 -7.37 12.42 -2.86
C LEU A 27 -6.84 11.81 -4.17
N ALA A 28 -6.77 12.60 -5.24
CA ALA A 28 -6.20 12.15 -6.50
C ALA A 28 -4.71 11.81 -6.36
N ALA A 29 -3.96 12.62 -5.63
CA ALA A 29 -2.55 12.36 -5.37
C ALA A 29 -2.35 11.09 -4.53
N MET A 30 -3.21 10.87 -3.53
CA MET A 30 -3.18 9.66 -2.71
C MET A 30 -3.46 8.41 -3.54
N ALA A 31 -4.46 8.47 -4.42
CA ALA A 31 -4.78 7.37 -5.32
C ALA A 31 -3.59 7.03 -6.23
N SER A 32 -2.92 8.04 -6.74
CA SER A 32 -1.74 7.88 -7.58
C SER A 32 -0.59 7.21 -6.81
N GLY A 33 -0.36 7.61 -5.57
CA GLY A 33 0.65 7.00 -4.70
C GLY A 33 0.38 5.53 -4.41
N TYR A 34 -0.86 5.20 -4.09
CA TYR A 34 -1.26 3.80 -3.87
C TYR A 34 -1.12 2.96 -5.14
N ALA A 35 -1.56 3.50 -6.28
CA ALA A 35 -1.47 2.80 -7.57
C ALA A 35 -0.03 2.44 -7.90
N LYS A 36 0.90 3.34 -7.64
CA LYS A 36 2.32 3.11 -7.89
C LYS A 36 2.87 1.96 -7.04
N LEU A 37 2.51 1.92 -5.76
CA LEU A 37 2.94 0.85 -4.86
C LEU A 37 2.32 -0.50 -5.25
N LEU A 38 1.05 -0.50 -5.66
CA LEU A 38 0.37 -1.70 -6.14
C LEU A 38 0.99 -2.22 -7.43
N GLU A 39 1.35 -1.34 -8.35
CA GLU A 39 2.01 -1.70 -9.60
C GLU A 39 3.34 -2.40 -9.34
N GLN A 40 4.17 -1.83 -8.47
CA GLN A 40 5.45 -2.43 -8.10
C GLN A 40 5.28 -3.82 -7.47
N SER A 41 4.27 -3.96 -6.61
CA SER A 41 3.96 -5.25 -5.97
C SER A 41 3.47 -6.27 -6.99
N GLY A 42 2.68 -5.85 -7.97
CA GLY A 42 2.19 -6.70 -9.04
C GLY A 42 3.33 -7.21 -9.93
N GLU A 43 4.30 -6.36 -10.24
CA GLU A 43 5.48 -6.75 -11.01
C GLU A 43 6.33 -7.78 -10.26
N SER A 44 6.54 -7.58 -8.96
CA SER A 44 7.26 -8.53 -8.12
C SER A 44 6.57 -9.88 -8.08
N LEU A 45 5.24 -9.87 -8.00
CA LEU A 45 4.46 -11.12 -8.01
C LEU A 45 4.58 -11.85 -9.35
N LYS A 46 4.57 -11.13 -10.46
CA LYS A 46 4.77 -11.71 -11.79
C LYS A 46 6.14 -12.39 -11.91
N GLU A 47 7.17 -11.71 -11.43
CA GLU A 47 8.53 -12.24 -11.42
C GLU A 47 8.60 -13.53 -10.58
N LEU A 48 7.98 -13.53 -9.40
CA LEU A 48 7.92 -14.71 -8.54
C LEU A 48 7.26 -15.88 -9.24
N LYS A 49 6.11 -15.66 -9.88
CA LYS A 49 5.39 -16.70 -10.63
C LYS A 49 6.24 -17.26 -11.76
N SER A 50 6.97 -16.41 -12.44
CA SER A 50 7.88 -16.80 -13.51
C SER A 50 8.98 -17.73 -13.00
N ILE A 51 9.59 -17.38 -11.88
CA ILE A 51 10.68 -18.18 -11.29
C ILE A 51 10.17 -19.55 -10.80
N VAL A 52 9.00 -19.58 -10.18
CA VAL A 52 8.43 -20.81 -9.62
C VAL A 52 7.93 -21.76 -10.71
N LYS A 53 7.30 -21.20 -11.75
CA LYS A 53 6.70 -22.00 -12.84
C LYS A 53 7.69 -22.51 -13.85
N SER A 54 8.76 -21.77 -14.05
CA SER A 54 9.63 -22.09 -15.15
C SER A 54 10.64 -23.13 -14.77
N ASN A 55 10.80 -24.09 -15.62
CA ASN A 55 12.02 -24.85 -15.72
C ASN A 55 13.07 -23.89 -16.24
N VAL A 56 13.41 -22.89 -15.46
CA VAL A 56 14.35 -21.85 -15.88
C VAL A 56 15.71 -22.47 -16.01
N PHE A 57 16.12 -22.62 -17.22
CA PHE A 57 17.32 -23.32 -17.59
C PHE A 57 18.59 -22.61 -17.17
N SER A 58 18.48 -21.32 -16.89
CA SER A 58 19.62 -20.48 -16.57
C SER A 58 19.87 -20.29 -15.09
N MET A 59 18.98 -20.78 -14.23
CA MET A 59 19.12 -20.64 -12.78
C MET A 59 19.35 -21.99 -12.10
N ASN A 60 20.37 -22.07 -11.25
CA ASN A 60 20.52 -23.19 -10.33
C ASN A 60 19.64 -22.92 -9.09
N ASP A 61 19.57 -23.91 -8.19
CA ASP A 61 18.71 -23.82 -7.00
C ASP A 61 19.10 -22.67 -6.08
N HIS A 62 20.39 -22.40 -5.95
CA HIS A 62 20.88 -21.31 -5.11
C HIS A 62 20.45 -19.94 -5.66
N GLU A 63 20.61 -19.74 -6.97
CA GLU A 63 20.20 -18.49 -7.63
C GLU A 63 18.69 -18.30 -7.54
N ARG A 64 17.91 -19.37 -7.66
CA ARG A 64 16.46 -19.33 -7.54
C ARG A 64 16.06 -18.91 -6.13
N MET A 65 16.67 -19.47 -5.11
CA MET A 65 16.41 -19.13 -3.72
C MET A 65 16.73 -17.67 -3.43
N GLN A 66 17.86 -17.18 -3.94
CA GLN A 66 18.23 -15.77 -3.78
C GLN A 66 17.21 -14.84 -4.43
N ALA A 67 16.72 -15.19 -5.62
CA ALA A 67 15.72 -14.39 -6.33
C ALA A 67 14.40 -14.36 -5.56
N ILE A 68 13.98 -15.50 -5.02
CA ILE A 68 12.76 -15.59 -4.21
C ILE A 68 12.87 -14.73 -2.94
N ASP A 69 14.00 -14.82 -2.26
CA ASP A 69 14.24 -14.02 -1.05
C ASP A 69 14.22 -12.52 -1.35
N ARG A 70 14.82 -12.11 -2.46
CA ARG A 70 14.81 -10.71 -2.90
C ARG A 70 13.39 -10.21 -3.18
N ILE A 71 12.60 -11.00 -3.89
CA ILE A 71 11.22 -10.65 -4.22
C ILE A 71 10.36 -10.56 -2.95
N TYR A 72 10.54 -11.51 -2.04
CA TYR A 72 9.82 -11.52 -0.77
C TYR A 72 10.15 -10.28 0.05
N THR A 73 11.41 -9.89 0.11
CA THR A 73 11.84 -8.68 0.81
C THR A 73 11.21 -7.44 0.19
N THR A 74 11.18 -7.34 -1.13
CA THR A 74 10.55 -6.24 -1.85
C THR A 74 9.06 -6.14 -1.54
N LEU A 75 8.35 -7.26 -1.54
CA LEU A 75 6.91 -7.27 -1.22
C LEU A 75 6.65 -6.84 0.23
N ARG A 76 7.50 -7.27 1.15
CA ARG A 76 7.39 -6.88 2.55
C ARG A 76 7.62 -5.37 2.73
N GLU A 77 8.62 -4.83 2.03
CA GLU A 77 8.89 -3.38 2.05
C GLU A 77 7.71 -2.60 1.49
N ASN A 78 7.13 -3.05 0.38
CA ASN A 78 5.96 -2.41 -0.21
C ASN A 78 4.77 -2.40 0.73
N ARG A 79 4.54 -3.50 1.44
CA ARG A 79 3.48 -3.57 2.45
C ARG A 79 3.70 -2.55 3.57
N SER A 80 4.94 -2.45 4.04
CA SER A 80 5.31 -1.46 5.07
C SER A 80 5.14 -0.04 4.57
N LEU A 81 5.48 0.23 3.32
CA LEU A 81 5.31 1.54 2.71
C LEU A 81 3.83 1.93 2.57
N VAL A 82 2.98 0.98 2.17
CA VAL A 82 1.53 1.23 2.06
C VAL A 82 0.95 1.54 3.43
N SER A 83 1.33 0.80 4.45
CA SER A 83 0.89 1.04 5.83
C SER A 83 1.35 2.40 6.35
N TYR A 84 2.61 2.74 6.12
CA TYR A 84 3.17 4.03 6.51
C TYR A 84 2.47 5.19 5.79
N TYR A 85 2.28 5.05 4.49
CA TYR A 85 1.62 6.06 3.66
C TYR A 85 0.19 6.31 4.15
N THR A 86 -0.53 5.24 4.44
CA THR A 86 -1.89 5.31 4.97
C THR A 86 -1.93 6.04 6.31
N ARG A 87 -1.08 5.64 7.26
CA ARG A 87 -1.03 6.28 8.59
C ARG A 87 -0.65 7.74 8.51
N LYS A 88 0.27 8.09 7.63
CA LYS A 88 0.70 9.47 7.44
C LYS A 88 -0.45 10.33 6.93
N ASN A 89 -1.19 9.85 5.96
CA ASN A 89 -2.35 10.57 5.41
C ASN A 89 -3.45 10.74 6.46
N ILE A 90 -3.72 9.70 7.23
CA ILE A 90 -4.70 9.77 8.31
C ILE A 90 -4.26 10.79 9.38
N SER A 91 -2.97 10.84 9.70
CA SER A 91 -2.41 11.85 10.62
C SER A 91 -2.71 13.27 10.18
N VAL A 92 -2.61 13.55 8.89
CA VAL A 92 -2.93 14.87 8.33
C VAL A 92 -4.38 15.23 8.61
N SER A 93 -5.29 14.27 8.41
CA SER A 93 -6.70 14.46 8.71
C SER A 93 -6.94 14.80 10.18
N TYR A 94 -6.29 14.08 11.10
CA TYR A 94 -6.40 14.34 12.54
C TYR A 94 -5.92 15.75 12.90
N VAL A 95 -4.80 16.19 12.35
CA VAL A 95 -4.28 17.54 12.60
C VAL A 95 -5.28 18.59 12.13
N ARG A 96 -5.80 18.44 10.92
CA ARG A 96 -6.80 19.36 10.36
C ARG A 96 -8.10 19.33 11.14
N ALA A 97 -8.51 18.16 11.63
CA ALA A 97 -9.71 17.98 12.42
C ALA A 97 -9.63 18.74 13.75
N ARG A 98 -8.47 18.77 14.37
CA ARG A 98 -8.25 19.54 15.62
C ARG A 98 -8.45 21.03 15.35
N GLU A 99 -7.90 21.53 14.25
CA GLU A 99 -8.01 22.94 13.88
C GLU A 99 -9.46 23.35 13.57
N LYS A 100 -10.22 22.42 12.97
CA LYS A 100 -11.60 22.66 12.58
C LYS A 100 -12.64 22.23 13.62
N ASN A 101 -12.16 21.67 14.74
CA ASN A 101 -13.03 21.19 15.82
C ASN A 101 -13.96 20.05 15.39
N ASN A 102 -13.50 19.19 14.47
CA ASN A 102 -14.29 18.04 13.99
C ASN A 102 -13.61 16.70 14.25
N LEU A 103 -12.82 16.61 15.33
CA LEU A 103 -12.06 15.41 15.68
C LEU A 103 -12.94 14.18 15.87
N ALA A 104 -14.13 14.34 16.45
CA ALA A 104 -15.06 13.23 16.66
C ALA A 104 -15.46 12.57 15.35
N SER A 105 -15.68 13.34 14.29
CA SER A 105 -16.03 12.83 12.96
C SER A 105 -14.90 12.01 12.37
N VAL A 106 -13.67 12.47 12.52
CA VAL A 106 -12.50 11.75 12.01
C VAL A 106 -12.26 10.46 12.77
N LYS A 107 -12.41 10.50 14.10
CA LYS A 107 -12.30 9.29 14.92
C LYS A 107 -13.34 8.24 14.54
N ALA A 108 -14.58 8.68 14.29
CA ALA A 108 -15.64 7.77 13.84
C ALA A 108 -15.30 7.14 12.50
N LEU A 109 -14.73 7.91 11.58
CA LEU A 109 -14.40 7.44 10.23
C LEU A 109 -13.29 6.39 10.25
N TYR A 110 -12.23 6.59 11.03
CA TYR A 110 -11.07 5.71 11.05
C TYR A 110 -11.07 4.68 12.20
N GLY A 111 -12.09 4.69 13.01
CA GLY A 111 -12.30 3.65 13.99
C GLY A 111 -11.50 3.78 15.28
N ASN A 112 -11.18 4.99 15.65
CA ASN A 112 -10.54 5.25 16.92
C ASN A 112 -11.02 6.54 17.55
#